data_93d48d7c9630386d4b436a53b9210d78
#
_entry.id   93d48d7c9630386d4b436a53b9210d78
#
_cell.length_a   1.000
_cell.length_b   1.000
_cell.length_c   1.000
_cell.angle_alpha   90.00
_cell.angle_beta   90.00
_cell.angle_gamma   90.00
#
_symmetry.space_group_name_H-M   'P 1'
#
loop_
_entity.id
_entity.type
_entity.pdbx_description
1 polymer ?
#
loop_
_entity_poly.entity_id
_entity_poly.type
_entity_poly.pdbx_seq_one_letter_code
_entity_poly.pdbx_strand_id
1 'polypeptide(L)'
;MYNRGDFHLHTNASDGKLSPKELIHSASMKGLDIIAITDHDTTLGVEDGIREGLDKNIRVIPGIELSTIHNNESIHILGYFKDDKYKDTDFQNFLNDVDNYRILRAKKIVENLDTFFKIKLDYEKILEDAKGVIARPHIAKAIMNAGYRYDWKYIFDNLLSNDSPAYVPTKKVSTAEGISILKKLNALVVLAHPVLIENSSIDEMMCFDFDGIEAVYPVNTKKQKAFLKAKAKEYNKLITAGSDFHGITTSDTSHGVIGSVFLSHNELAIFVNALES
;
A
#
# COMPACT_ATOMS: atom_id res chain seq x y z
N MET A 1 -0.69 8.26 -25.64
CA MET A 1 -1.31 6.93 -25.31
C MET A 1 -0.28 6.16 -24.50
N TYR A 2 -0.66 5.63 -23.33
CA TYR A 2 0.27 4.89 -22.47
C TYR A 2 0.29 3.42 -22.85
N ASN A 3 1.46 2.76 -22.70
CA ASN A 3 1.66 1.37 -23.07
C ASN A 3 1.88 0.47 -21.86
N ARG A 4 2.56 0.97 -20.83
CA ARG A 4 2.90 0.20 -19.64
C ARG A 4 2.79 1.05 -18.39
N GLY A 5 2.04 0.55 -17.41
CA GLY A 5 1.86 1.21 -16.12
C GLY A 5 1.94 0.24 -14.95
N ASP A 6 2.34 0.77 -13.78
CA ASP A 6 2.31 0.10 -12.49
C ASP A 6 1.62 1.03 -11.49
N PHE A 7 0.51 0.56 -10.92
CA PHE A 7 -0.40 1.44 -10.18
C PHE A 7 -0.39 1.18 -8.67
N HIS A 8 0.61 0.43 -8.17
CA HIS A 8 0.76 0.17 -6.76
C HIS A 8 2.26 0.11 -6.41
N LEU A 9 2.80 1.24 -5.96
CA LEU A 9 4.22 1.43 -5.70
C LEU A 9 4.43 2.23 -4.42
N HIS A 10 5.37 1.77 -3.58
CA HIS A 10 5.74 2.40 -2.32
C HIS A 10 7.10 3.06 -2.38
N THR A 11 7.21 4.21 -1.71
CA THR A 11 8.45 4.96 -1.52
C THR A 11 8.89 4.93 -0.06
N ASN A 12 10.03 5.55 0.22
CA ASN A 12 10.49 5.74 1.60
C ASN A 12 9.70 6.83 2.38
N ALA A 13 8.63 7.36 1.80
CA ALA A 13 7.65 8.15 2.55
C ALA A 13 6.75 7.26 3.41
N SER A 14 6.68 5.94 3.12
CA SER A 14 6.07 4.93 3.98
C SER A 14 7.10 3.84 4.32
N ASP A 15 7.01 2.67 3.75
CA ASP A 15 7.85 1.51 4.04
C ASP A 15 8.58 0.93 2.83
N GLY A 16 8.52 1.61 1.69
CA GLY A 16 9.38 1.34 0.55
C GLY A 16 10.82 1.77 0.78
N LYS A 17 11.76 1.15 0.07
CA LYS A 17 13.20 1.45 0.20
C LYS A 17 13.68 2.62 -0.65
N LEU A 18 13.03 2.86 -1.77
CA LEU A 18 13.45 3.88 -2.72
C LEU A 18 12.81 5.23 -2.40
N SER A 19 13.60 6.30 -2.51
CA SER A 19 13.02 7.64 -2.57
C SER A 19 12.13 7.78 -3.82
N PRO A 20 11.19 8.74 -3.85
CA PRO A 20 10.38 9.00 -5.05
C PRO A 20 11.24 9.15 -6.31
N LYS A 21 12.37 9.84 -6.22
CA LYS A 21 13.32 10.04 -7.32
C LYS A 21 13.90 8.71 -7.82
N GLU A 22 14.37 7.85 -6.92
CA GLU A 22 14.94 6.54 -7.26
C GLU A 22 13.87 5.62 -7.84
N LEU A 23 12.63 5.70 -7.32
CA LEU A 23 11.48 4.96 -7.84
C LEU A 23 11.18 5.34 -9.29
N ILE A 24 11.09 6.66 -9.58
CA ILE A 24 10.87 7.16 -10.93
C ILE A 24 12.01 6.76 -11.88
N HIS A 25 13.27 6.87 -11.43
CA HIS A 25 14.40 6.41 -12.24
C HIS A 25 14.28 4.91 -12.57
N SER A 26 13.94 4.08 -11.58
CA SER A 26 13.75 2.65 -11.76
C SER A 26 12.59 2.32 -12.70
N ALA A 27 11.46 3.04 -12.58
CA ALA A 27 10.31 2.92 -13.48
C ALA A 27 10.68 3.27 -14.94
N SER A 28 11.46 4.33 -15.13
CA SER A 28 11.98 4.72 -16.44
C SER A 28 12.86 3.62 -17.06
N MET A 29 13.78 3.06 -16.29
CA MET A 29 14.65 1.96 -16.73
C MET A 29 13.88 0.68 -17.10
N LYS A 30 12.67 0.50 -16.54
CA LYS A 30 11.75 -0.61 -16.87
C LYS A 30 10.81 -0.29 -18.03
N GLY A 31 10.90 0.91 -18.63
CA GLY A 31 10.08 1.33 -19.75
C GLY A 31 8.61 1.55 -19.36
N LEU A 32 8.34 1.98 -18.12
CA LEU A 32 7.02 2.42 -17.71
C LEU A 32 6.82 3.87 -18.14
N ASP A 33 5.63 4.20 -18.63
CA ASP A 33 5.24 5.54 -19.08
C ASP A 33 4.15 6.17 -18.19
N ILE A 34 3.54 5.38 -17.31
CA ILE A 34 2.58 5.85 -16.32
C ILE A 34 2.70 5.00 -15.04
N ILE A 35 2.70 5.63 -13.87
CA ILE A 35 2.72 4.93 -12.58
C ILE A 35 1.82 5.63 -11.57
N ALA A 36 1.48 4.96 -10.45
CA ALA A 36 0.94 5.61 -9.27
C ALA A 36 1.91 5.42 -8.08
N ILE A 37 2.09 6.47 -7.29
CA ILE A 37 2.72 6.39 -5.97
C ILE A 37 1.60 6.24 -4.96
N THR A 38 1.60 5.15 -4.22
CA THR A 38 0.49 4.75 -3.33
C THR A 38 1.01 4.37 -1.95
N ASP A 39 1.83 5.23 -1.37
CA ASP A 39 2.41 5.03 -0.05
C ASP A 39 1.33 4.76 1.02
N HIS A 40 1.64 3.92 2.01
CA HIS A 40 0.73 3.58 3.11
C HIS A 40 0.40 4.81 3.96
N ASP A 41 -0.89 5.16 4.00
CA ASP A 41 -1.48 6.20 4.85
C ASP A 41 -0.80 7.58 4.76
N THR A 42 -0.13 7.86 3.64
CA THR A 42 0.53 9.15 3.38
C THR A 42 0.57 9.50 1.90
N THR A 43 0.63 10.79 1.59
CA THR A 43 0.84 11.32 0.24
C THR A 43 2.15 12.13 0.12
N LEU A 44 3.03 12.04 1.12
CA LEU A 44 4.26 12.85 1.19
C LEU A 44 5.23 12.60 0.02
N GLY A 45 5.25 11.37 -0.53
CA GLY A 45 6.11 11.02 -1.68
C GLY A 45 5.59 11.52 -3.03
N VAL A 46 4.33 11.93 -3.11
CA VAL A 46 3.63 12.21 -4.38
C VAL A 46 4.22 13.40 -5.12
N GLU A 47 4.41 14.54 -4.47
CA GLU A 47 4.89 15.78 -5.10
C GLU A 47 6.27 15.61 -5.74
N ASP A 48 7.18 15.00 -4.97
CA ASP A 48 8.53 14.70 -5.46
C ASP A 48 8.48 13.73 -6.63
N GLY A 49 7.61 12.71 -6.54
CA GLY A 49 7.41 11.78 -7.64
C GLY A 49 6.88 12.44 -8.91
N ILE A 50 5.89 13.32 -8.81
CA ILE A 50 5.34 14.07 -9.96
C ILE A 50 6.44 14.92 -10.61
N ARG A 51 7.21 15.66 -9.80
CA ARG A 51 8.30 16.51 -10.30
C ARG A 51 9.36 15.70 -11.06
N GLU A 52 9.83 14.61 -10.47
CA GLU A 52 10.82 13.72 -11.11
C GLU A 52 10.23 13.00 -12.35
N GLY A 53 8.92 12.70 -12.33
CA GLY A 53 8.20 12.08 -13.45
C GLY A 53 8.20 12.98 -14.69
N LEU A 54 8.03 14.29 -14.53
CA LEU A 54 8.11 15.26 -15.62
C LEU A 54 9.48 15.22 -16.33
N ASP A 55 10.57 15.15 -15.56
CA ASP A 55 11.93 15.06 -16.09
C ASP A 55 12.21 13.76 -16.85
N LYS A 56 11.49 12.69 -16.54
CA LYS A 56 11.64 11.36 -17.15
C LYS A 56 10.56 11.02 -18.16
N ASN A 57 9.63 11.96 -18.43
CA ASN A 57 8.47 11.74 -19.29
C ASN A 57 7.60 10.55 -18.84
N ILE A 58 7.44 10.40 -17.52
CA ILE A 58 6.57 9.43 -16.87
C ILE A 58 5.39 10.19 -16.23
N ARG A 59 4.17 9.81 -16.55
CA ARG A 59 3.00 10.32 -15.83
C ARG A 59 2.93 9.66 -14.46
N VAL A 60 2.97 10.46 -13.40
CA VAL A 60 2.78 10.00 -12.03
C VAL A 60 1.37 10.37 -11.58
N ILE A 61 0.57 9.36 -11.25
CA ILE A 61 -0.75 9.52 -10.67
C ILE A 61 -0.57 9.73 -9.16
N PRO A 62 -1.12 10.82 -8.60
CA PRO A 62 -1.21 10.96 -7.15
C PRO A 62 -2.03 9.83 -6.57
N GLY A 63 -1.51 9.09 -5.61
CA GLY A 63 -2.21 7.97 -5.00
C GLY A 63 -1.94 7.84 -3.51
N ILE A 64 -2.62 6.90 -2.91
CA ILE A 64 -2.47 6.47 -1.53
C ILE A 64 -2.92 5.02 -1.40
N GLU A 65 -2.27 4.24 -0.55
CA GLU A 65 -2.83 3.00 -0.03
C GLU A 65 -3.29 3.23 1.41
N LEU A 66 -4.60 3.37 1.59
CA LEU A 66 -5.19 3.63 2.90
C LEU A 66 -5.49 2.32 3.63
N SER A 67 -4.97 2.19 4.86
CA SER A 67 -5.22 1.04 5.73
C SER A 67 -6.59 1.14 6.38
N THR A 68 -7.44 0.14 6.15
CA THR A 68 -8.78 0.06 6.73
C THR A 68 -9.01 -1.28 7.41
N ILE A 69 -10.15 -1.45 8.07
CA ILE A 69 -10.54 -2.66 8.76
C ILE A 69 -11.97 -3.09 8.36
N HIS A 70 -12.13 -4.38 8.07
CA HIS A 70 -13.43 -5.04 7.91
C HIS A 70 -13.34 -6.46 8.47
N ASN A 71 -14.38 -6.93 9.18
CA ASN A 71 -14.42 -8.27 9.80
C ASN A 71 -13.18 -8.62 10.65
N ASN A 72 -12.62 -7.66 11.39
CA ASN A 72 -11.37 -7.77 12.16
C ASN A 72 -10.12 -8.09 11.31
N GLU A 73 -10.19 -7.87 10.02
CA GLU A 73 -9.11 -8.05 9.06
C GLU A 73 -8.66 -6.70 8.50
N SER A 74 -7.36 -6.56 8.22
CA SER A 74 -6.83 -5.38 7.52
C SER A 74 -7.24 -5.45 6.06
N ILE A 75 -7.94 -4.44 5.58
CA ILE A 75 -8.29 -4.26 4.18
C ILE A 75 -7.61 -2.98 3.70
N HIS A 76 -6.79 -3.11 2.67
CA HIS A 76 -6.16 -1.96 2.06
C HIS A 76 -7.00 -1.48 0.86
N ILE A 77 -7.07 -0.17 0.70
CA ILE A 77 -7.78 0.46 -0.41
C ILE A 77 -6.87 1.47 -1.10
N LEU A 78 -6.77 1.36 -2.41
CA LEU A 78 -6.03 2.31 -3.23
C LEU A 78 -6.93 3.50 -3.59
N GLY A 79 -6.45 4.69 -3.34
CA GLY A 79 -7.06 5.93 -3.81
C GLY A 79 -6.20 6.54 -4.91
N TYR A 80 -6.77 6.79 -6.09
CA TYR A 80 -6.10 7.51 -7.17
C TYR A 80 -6.77 8.85 -7.37
N PHE A 81 -6.05 9.92 -7.03
CA PHE A 81 -6.60 11.28 -7.10
C PHE A 81 -6.58 11.80 -8.54
N LYS A 82 -7.70 12.38 -8.96
CA LYS A 82 -7.87 12.97 -10.31
C LYS A 82 -7.31 14.39 -10.38
N ASP A 83 -7.14 15.02 -9.23
CA ASP A 83 -6.73 16.41 -9.07
C ASP A 83 -5.85 16.58 -7.81
N ASP A 84 -5.60 17.82 -7.40
CA ASP A 84 -4.74 18.16 -6.24
C ASP A 84 -5.42 17.95 -4.88
N LYS A 85 -6.60 17.32 -4.80
CA LYS A 85 -7.30 17.09 -3.53
C LYS A 85 -6.58 16.17 -2.56
N TYR A 86 -5.57 15.44 -2.99
CA TYR A 86 -4.66 14.76 -2.06
C TYR A 86 -3.96 15.73 -1.10
N LYS A 87 -3.93 17.05 -1.40
CA LYS A 87 -3.41 18.13 -0.55
C LYS A 87 -4.48 18.76 0.35
N ASP A 88 -5.72 18.32 0.29
CA ASP A 88 -6.81 18.86 1.11
C ASP A 88 -6.43 18.88 2.58
N THR A 89 -6.66 20.01 3.25
CA THR A 89 -6.20 20.24 4.63
C THR A 89 -6.83 19.26 5.61
N ASP A 90 -8.11 18.97 5.47
CA ASP A 90 -8.82 18.05 6.38
C ASP A 90 -8.34 16.63 6.17
N PHE A 91 -8.05 16.26 4.91
CA PHE A 91 -7.45 14.97 4.59
C PHE A 91 -6.02 14.83 5.14
N GLN A 92 -5.18 15.86 4.98
CA GLN A 92 -3.84 15.84 5.56
C GLN A 92 -3.86 15.78 7.09
N ASN A 93 -4.79 16.46 7.75
CA ASN A 93 -5.01 16.36 9.20
C ASN A 93 -5.42 14.93 9.58
N PHE A 94 -6.33 14.31 8.82
CA PHE A 94 -6.72 12.91 9.03
C PHE A 94 -5.53 11.95 8.91
N LEU A 95 -4.67 12.12 7.89
CA LEU A 95 -3.46 11.31 7.71
C LEU A 95 -2.46 11.51 8.85
N ASN A 96 -2.26 12.75 9.30
CA ASN A 96 -1.42 13.06 10.46
C ASN A 96 -1.93 12.38 11.74
N ASP A 97 -3.24 12.33 11.95
CA ASP A 97 -3.84 11.62 13.07
C ASP A 97 -3.64 10.09 12.99
N VAL A 98 -3.67 9.53 11.78
CA VAL A 98 -3.36 8.12 11.54
C VAL A 98 -1.89 7.84 11.83
N ASP A 99 -0.98 8.69 11.37
CA ASP A 99 0.46 8.55 11.61
C ASP A 99 0.81 8.69 13.10
N ASN A 100 0.29 9.69 13.79
CA ASN A 100 0.45 9.84 15.23
C ASN A 100 0.01 8.57 16.00
N TYR A 101 -1.09 7.96 15.58
CA TYR A 101 -1.54 6.70 16.17
C TYR A 101 -0.55 5.56 15.88
N ARG A 102 0.02 5.48 14.67
CA ARG A 102 1.03 4.48 14.31
C ARG A 102 2.30 4.62 15.15
N ILE A 103 2.75 5.85 15.39
CA ILE A 103 3.89 6.17 16.25
C ILE A 103 3.65 5.64 17.68
N LEU A 104 2.51 5.97 18.28
CA LEU A 104 2.14 5.51 19.62
C LEU A 104 1.98 3.98 19.67
N ARG A 105 1.38 3.39 18.66
CA ARG A 105 1.22 1.94 18.51
C ARG A 105 2.56 1.22 18.42
N ALA A 106 3.49 1.71 17.60
CA ALA A 106 4.82 1.15 17.46
C ALA A 106 5.59 1.17 18.78
N LYS A 107 5.54 2.30 19.51
CA LYS A 107 6.11 2.41 20.85
C LYS A 107 5.56 1.33 21.79
N LYS A 108 4.24 1.16 21.78
CA LYS A 108 3.59 0.15 22.62
C LYS A 108 3.93 -1.29 22.24
N ILE A 109 4.07 -1.58 20.94
CA ILE A 109 4.56 -2.89 20.47
C ILE A 109 5.98 -3.15 20.98
N VAL A 110 6.89 -2.17 20.88
CA VAL A 110 8.27 -2.29 21.38
C VAL A 110 8.30 -2.55 22.89
N GLU A 111 7.51 -1.84 23.68
CA GLU A 111 7.36 -2.08 25.13
C GLU A 111 6.83 -3.50 25.43
N ASN A 112 5.85 -3.96 24.64
CA ASN A 112 5.28 -5.29 24.80
C ASN A 112 6.29 -6.39 24.40
N LEU A 113 7.11 -6.17 23.36
CA LEU A 113 8.19 -7.10 22.98
C LEU A 113 9.22 -7.28 24.10
N ASP A 114 9.60 -6.21 24.81
CA ASP A 114 10.46 -6.36 26.02
C ASP A 114 9.72 -7.08 27.14
N THR A 115 8.46 -6.74 27.38
CA THR A 115 7.68 -7.31 28.49
C THR A 115 7.47 -8.82 28.32
N PHE A 116 7.01 -9.25 27.15
CA PHE A 116 6.56 -10.64 26.94
C PHE A 116 7.66 -11.55 26.35
N PHE A 117 8.57 -10.99 25.54
CA PHE A 117 9.58 -11.79 24.84
C PHE A 117 11.02 -11.46 25.26
N LYS A 118 11.22 -10.46 26.14
CA LYS A 118 12.55 -9.96 26.54
C LYS A 118 13.38 -9.45 25.36
N ILE A 119 12.69 -8.97 24.32
CA ILE A 119 13.30 -8.37 23.13
C ILE A 119 13.41 -6.87 23.39
N LYS A 120 14.62 -6.39 23.64
CA LYS A 120 14.90 -4.98 23.89
C LYS A 120 15.31 -4.29 22.60
N LEU A 121 14.57 -3.26 22.22
CA LEU A 121 14.83 -2.46 21.02
C LEU A 121 14.92 -0.99 21.39
N ASP A 122 15.71 -0.25 20.64
CA ASP A 122 15.79 1.20 20.71
C ASP A 122 14.67 1.80 19.84
N TYR A 123 13.61 2.26 20.48
CA TYR A 123 12.44 2.82 19.81
C TYR A 123 12.78 4.10 19.02
N GLU A 124 13.61 4.98 19.56
CA GLU A 124 13.97 6.24 18.90
C GLU A 124 14.72 5.96 17.60
N LYS A 125 15.61 4.98 17.61
CA LYS A 125 16.30 4.53 16.40
C LYS A 125 15.36 3.91 15.37
N ILE A 126 14.35 3.15 15.81
CA ILE A 126 13.33 2.60 14.89
C ILE A 126 12.57 3.72 14.20
N LEU A 127 12.21 4.77 14.95
CA LEU A 127 11.50 5.93 14.44
C LEU A 127 12.35 6.72 13.44
N GLU A 128 13.63 6.94 13.76
CA GLU A 128 14.59 7.59 12.85
C GLU A 128 14.80 6.78 11.56
N ASP A 129 14.96 5.46 11.66
CA ASP A 129 15.17 4.56 10.52
C ASP A 129 13.93 4.45 9.61
N ALA A 130 12.73 4.69 10.15
CA ALA A 130 11.48 4.67 9.38
C ALA A 130 11.39 5.80 8.35
N LYS A 131 11.98 6.98 8.63
CA LYS A 131 12.01 8.16 7.74
C LYS A 131 10.65 8.69 7.25
N GLY A 132 9.58 8.00 7.53
CA GLY A 132 8.22 8.27 7.11
C GLY A 132 7.25 7.54 8.05
N VAL A 133 6.18 6.99 7.49
CA VAL A 133 5.17 6.27 8.26
C VAL A 133 5.74 4.99 8.87
N ILE A 134 5.74 4.90 10.21
CA ILE A 134 6.23 3.72 10.91
C ILE A 134 5.26 2.52 10.76
N ALA A 135 5.82 1.37 10.41
CA ALA A 135 5.08 0.13 10.18
C ALA A 135 5.76 -1.09 10.82
N ARG A 136 5.05 -2.23 10.92
CA ARG A 136 5.60 -3.48 11.48
C ARG A 136 6.91 -3.95 10.82
N PRO A 137 7.13 -3.79 9.51
CA PRO A 137 8.42 -4.10 8.88
C PRO A 137 9.62 -3.38 9.52
N HIS A 138 9.46 -2.13 9.95
CA HIS A 138 10.53 -1.40 10.63
C HIS A 138 10.90 -2.04 11.98
N ILE A 139 9.90 -2.49 12.75
CA ILE A 139 10.11 -3.21 14.01
C ILE A 139 10.76 -4.57 13.74
N ALA A 140 10.30 -5.32 12.73
CA ALA A 140 10.89 -6.61 12.35
C ALA A 140 12.37 -6.48 11.98
N LYS A 141 12.70 -5.46 11.18
CA LYS A 141 14.09 -5.14 10.83
C LYS A 141 14.93 -4.80 12.05
N ALA A 142 14.35 -4.05 13.01
CA ALA A 142 15.05 -3.71 14.25
C ALA A 142 15.34 -4.95 15.11
N ILE A 143 14.42 -5.93 15.19
CA ILE A 143 14.63 -7.21 15.87
C ILE A 143 15.82 -7.94 15.25
N MET A 144 15.86 -8.06 13.92
CA MET A 144 16.97 -8.71 13.22
C MET A 144 18.30 -7.98 13.41
N ASN A 145 18.31 -6.65 13.31
CA ASN A 145 19.50 -5.82 13.49
C ASN A 145 20.05 -5.84 14.93
N ALA A 146 19.19 -6.07 15.92
CA ALA A 146 19.58 -6.23 17.32
C ALA A 146 20.24 -7.58 17.62
N GLY A 147 20.34 -8.46 16.60
CA GLY A 147 21.06 -9.74 16.70
C GLY A 147 20.21 -10.90 17.24
N TYR A 148 18.90 -10.72 17.40
CA TYR A 148 17.99 -11.81 17.73
C TYR A 148 17.91 -12.80 16.54
N ARG A 149 18.01 -14.11 16.84
CA ARG A 149 18.09 -15.17 15.82
C ARG A 149 16.71 -15.62 15.36
N TYR A 150 15.92 -14.69 14.88
CA TYR A 150 14.61 -14.94 14.27
C TYR A 150 14.68 -14.56 12.78
N ASP A 151 14.08 -15.36 11.92
CA ASP A 151 13.88 -14.98 10.53
C ASP A 151 12.64 -14.09 10.37
N TRP A 152 12.50 -13.48 9.21
CA TRP A 152 11.40 -12.56 8.90
C TRP A 152 10.03 -13.22 9.09
N LYS A 153 9.88 -14.46 8.61
CA LYS A 153 8.63 -15.21 8.72
C LYS A 153 8.26 -15.46 10.18
N TYR A 154 9.20 -15.94 10.99
CA TYR A 154 8.96 -16.18 12.41
C TYR A 154 8.52 -14.91 13.14
N ILE A 155 9.18 -13.77 12.84
CA ILE A 155 8.85 -12.49 13.47
C ILE A 155 7.41 -12.11 13.17
N PHE A 156 6.95 -12.22 11.94
CA PHE A 156 5.58 -11.86 11.57
C PHE A 156 4.53 -12.86 12.08
N ASP A 157 4.84 -14.15 12.07
CA ASP A 157 3.90 -15.20 12.48
C ASP A 157 3.74 -15.28 14.02
N ASN A 158 4.79 -14.92 14.79
CA ASN A 158 4.81 -15.19 16.24
C ASN A 158 4.98 -13.93 17.10
N LEU A 159 5.79 -12.96 16.69
CA LEU A 159 6.09 -11.79 17.51
C LEU A 159 5.20 -10.59 17.19
N LEU A 160 4.87 -10.39 15.91
CA LEU A 160 4.10 -9.24 15.39
C LEU A 160 2.74 -9.64 14.80
N SER A 161 2.32 -10.90 14.94
CA SER A 161 1.00 -11.39 14.53
C SER A 161 -0.12 -10.79 15.36
N ASN A 162 -1.35 -10.89 14.87
CA ASN A 162 -2.52 -10.41 15.61
C ASN A 162 -2.79 -11.19 16.90
N ASP A 163 -2.32 -12.44 16.99
CA ASP A 163 -2.45 -13.31 18.18
C ASP A 163 -1.28 -13.16 19.17
N SER A 164 -0.27 -12.36 18.82
CA SER A 164 0.88 -12.12 19.69
C SER A 164 0.49 -11.31 20.92
N PRO A 165 1.02 -11.63 22.13
CA PRO A 165 0.86 -10.78 23.30
C PRO A 165 1.50 -9.38 23.13
N ALA A 166 2.38 -9.19 22.16
CA ALA A 166 2.92 -7.88 21.81
C ALA A 166 2.00 -7.07 20.88
N TYR A 167 0.93 -7.68 20.37
CA TYR A 167 0.02 -7.01 19.44
C TYR A 167 -0.65 -5.77 20.04
N VAL A 168 -0.72 -4.73 19.24
CA VAL A 168 -1.50 -3.52 19.52
C VAL A 168 -2.37 -3.23 18.30
N PRO A 169 -3.70 -3.04 18.45
CA PRO A 169 -4.59 -2.78 17.33
C PRO A 169 -4.19 -1.55 16.52
N THR A 170 -4.51 -1.52 15.24
CA THR A 170 -4.41 -0.31 14.41
C THR A 170 -5.54 0.67 14.73
N LYS A 171 -5.39 1.96 14.35
CA LYS A 171 -6.51 2.91 14.34
C LYS A 171 -7.62 2.31 13.47
N LYS A 172 -8.83 2.21 14.02
CA LYS A 172 -9.94 1.57 13.33
C LYS A 172 -10.60 2.59 12.39
N VAL A 173 -10.14 2.65 11.16
CA VAL A 173 -10.88 3.24 10.05
C VAL A 173 -11.60 2.09 9.36
N SER A 174 -12.91 2.09 9.34
CA SER A 174 -13.65 1.04 8.61
C SER A 174 -13.46 1.20 7.10
N THR A 175 -13.57 0.10 6.36
CA THR A 175 -13.47 0.13 4.88
C THR A 175 -14.49 1.09 4.27
N ALA A 176 -15.73 1.10 4.78
CA ALA A 176 -16.77 2.04 4.32
C ALA A 176 -16.39 3.51 4.57
N GLU A 177 -15.81 3.81 5.74
CA GLU A 177 -15.35 5.16 6.09
C GLU A 177 -14.17 5.58 5.20
N GLY A 178 -13.16 4.71 5.00
CA GLY A 178 -12.03 4.98 4.11
C GLY A 178 -12.46 5.26 2.67
N ILE A 179 -13.38 4.45 2.13
CA ILE A 179 -13.98 4.70 0.81
C ILE A 179 -14.67 6.06 0.77
N SER A 180 -15.50 6.38 1.78
CA SER A 180 -16.21 7.66 1.84
C SER A 180 -15.26 8.86 1.88
N ILE A 181 -14.15 8.77 2.62
CA ILE A 181 -13.11 9.81 2.66
C ILE A 181 -12.51 10.03 1.27
N LEU A 182 -12.04 8.97 0.61
CA LEU A 182 -11.40 9.08 -0.69
C LEU A 182 -12.37 9.54 -1.79
N LYS A 183 -13.61 9.09 -1.77
CA LYS A 183 -14.66 9.55 -2.70
C LYS A 183 -14.96 11.05 -2.59
N LYS A 184 -15.00 11.60 -1.38
CA LYS A 184 -15.16 13.06 -1.16
C LYS A 184 -14.02 13.88 -1.77
N LEU A 185 -12.86 13.26 -1.92
CA LEU A 185 -11.67 13.85 -2.55
C LEU A 185 -11.60 13.59 -4.07
N ASN A 186 -12.69 13.15 -4.69
CA ASN A 186 -12.75 12.84 -6.12
C ASN A 186 -11.73 11.78 -6.57
N ALA A 187 -11.34 10.87 -5.68
CA ALA A 187 -10.43 9.78 -6.02
C ALA A 187 -11.20 8.59 -6.60
N LEU A 188 -10.58 7.86 -7.53
CA LEU A 188 -10.98 6.49 -7.85
C LEU A 188 -10.54 5.57 -6.70
N VAL A 189 -11.47 4.79 -6.18
CA VAL A 189 -11.24 3.93 -5.01
C VAL A 189 -11.24 2.46 -5.43
N VAL A 190 -10.14 1.77 -5.19
CA VAL A 190 -9.89 0.41 -5.67
C VAL A 190 -9.55 -0.51 -4.51
N LEU A 191 -10.12 -1.72 -4.48
CA LEU A 191 -9.76 -2.76 -3.52
C LEU A 191 -8.36 -3.28 -3.85
N ALA A 192 -7.40 -3.09 -2.93
CA ALA A 192 -6.01 -3.53 -3.09
C ALA A 192 -5.88 -5.05 -2.89
N HIS A 193 -4.97 -5.67 -3.62
CA HIS A 193 -4.52 -7.08 -3.51
C HIS A 193 -5.53 -8.05 -2.87
N PRO A 194 -6.75 -8.21 -3.44
CA PRO A 194 -7.85 -8.99 -2.84
C PRO A 194 -7.51 -10.48 -2.62
N VAL A 195 -6.45 -10.97 -3.24
CA VAL A 195 -5.95 -12.33 -3.03
C VAL A 195 -5.43 -12.57 -1.61
N LEU A 196 -5.11 -11.50 -0.86
CA LEU A 196 -4.61 -11.54 0.52
C LEU A 196 -5.73 -11.44 1.57
N ILE A 197 -6.98 -11.28 1.15
CA ILE A 197 -8.14 -11.21 2.05
C ILE A 197 -8.54 -12.63 2.47
N GLU A 198 -8.65 -12.88 3.77
CA GLU A 198 -8.90 -14.21 4.34
C GLU A 198 -10.30 -14.36 4.94
N ASN A 199 -10.80 -13.31 5.63
CA ASN A 199 -12.03 -13.38 6.43
C ASN A 199 -13.27 -12.84 5.71
N SER A 200 -13.09 -12.25 4.53
CA SER A 200 -14.18 -11.65 3.74
C SER A 200 -14.16 -12.16 2.32
N SER A 201 -15.33 -12.46 1.77
CA SER A 201 -15.42 -12.88 0.36
C SER A 201 -15.30 -11.68 -0.59
N ILE A 202 -14.88 -11.94 -1.82
CA ILE A 202 -14.84 -10.90 -2.85
C ILE A 202 -16.24 -10.33 -3.13
N ASP A 203 -17.28 -11.17 -3.11
CA ASP A 203 -18.67 -10.73 -3.31
C ASP A 203 -19.12 -9.77 -2.20
N GLU A 204 -18.74 -10.04 -0.94
CA GLU A 204 -18.98 -9.14 0.18
C GLU A 204 -18.24 -7.81 -0.01
N MET A 205 -16.96 -7.86 -0.39
CA MET A 205 -16.17 -6.64 -0.64
C MET A 205 -16.73 -5.81 -1.79
N MET A 206 -17.25 -6.44 -2.84
CA MET A 206 -17.86 -5.73 -3.98
C MET A 206 -19.21 -5.07 -3.66
N CYS A 207 -19.81 -5.33 -2.49
CA CYS A 207 -20.96 -4.57 -2.00
C CYS A 207 -20.58 -3.16 -1.50
N PHE A 208 -19.30 -2.90 -1.21
CA PHE A 208 -18.82 -1.55 -0.93
C PHE A 208 -18.72 -0.73 -2.23
N ASP A 209 -18.72 0.60 -2.07
CA ASP A 209 -18.69 1.56 -3.20
C ASP A 209 -17.26 1.72 -3.79
N PHE A 210 -16.59 0.60 -4.08
CA PHE A 210 -15.36 0.63 -4.86
C PHE A 210 -15.64 1.00 -6.33
N ASP A 211 -14.71 1.72 -6.98
CA ASP A 211 -14.72 1.92 -8.43
C ASP A 211 -14.05 0.77 -9.15
N GLY A 212 -13.13 0.08 -8.49
CA GLY A 212 -12.33 -0.97 -9.10
C GLY A 212 -11.79 -2.01 -8.13
N ILE A 213 -11.08 -2.97 -8.69
CA ILE A 213 -10.39 -4.05 -7.98
C ILE A 213 -9.01 -4.28 -8.59
N GLU A 214 -7.98 -4.44 -7.76
CA GLU A 214 -6.64 -4.84 -8.20
C GLU A 214 -6.61 -6.33 -8.55
N ALA A 215 -7.04 -6.63 -9.79
CA ALA A 215 -7.16 -8.01 -10.27
C ALA A 215 -5.84 -8.59 -10.78
N VAL A 216 -4.80 -7.76 -10.95
CA VAL A 216 -3.49 -8.17 -11.46
C VAL A 216 -2.42 -7.82 -10.45
N TYR A 217 -2.03 -8.81 -9.66
CA TYR A 217 -1.09 -8.69 -8.55
C TYR A 217 -0.03 -9.79 -8.63
N PRO A 218 1.23 -9.58 -8.15
CA PRO A 218 2.35 -10.48 -8.40
C PRO A 218 2.13 -11.94 -7.99
N VAL A 219 1.53 -12.17 -6.83
CA VAL A 219 1.32 -13.52 -6.31
C VAL A 219 0.05 -14.19 -6.81
N ASN A 220 -0.74 -13.50 -7.64
CA ASN A 220 -1.93 -14.10 -8.24
C ASN A 220 -1.56 -15.27 -9.16
N THR A 221 -2.11 -16.43 -8.91
CA THR A 221 -2.15 -17.50 -9.90
C THR A 221 -2.98 -17.08 -11.11
N LYS A 222 -2.75 -17.73 -12.26
CA LYS A 222 -3.58 -17.48 -13.47
C LYS A 222 -5.07 -17.64 -13.19
N LYS A 223 -5.45 -18.60 -12.33
CA LYS A 223 -6.85 -18.87 -11.95
C LYS A 223 -7.42 -17.73 -11.10
N GLN A 224 -6.69 -17.25 -10.10
CA GLN A 224 -7.10 -16.13 -9.27
C GLN A 224 -7.25 -14.84 -10.08
N LYS A 225 -6.28 -14.54 -10.94
CA LYS A 225 -6.37 -13.37 -11.85
C LYS A 225 -7.62 -13.45 -12.75
N ALA A 226 -7.89 -14.60 -13.33
CA ALA A 226 -9.08 -14.79 -14.16
C ALA A 226 -10.38 -14.64 -13.36
N PHE A 227 -10.43 -15.18 -12.14
CA PHE A 227 -11.56 -15.06 -11.22
C PHE A 227 -11.81 -13.58 -10.84
N LEU A 228 -10.77 -12.85 -10.43
CA LEU A 228 -10.90 -11.43 -10.03
C LEU A 228 -11.33 -10.54 -11.21
N LYS A 229 -10.82 -10.79 -12.41
CA LYS A 229 -11.29 -10.10 -13.62
C LYS A 229 -12.75 -10.41 -13.96
N ALA A 230 -13.19 -11.67 -13.75
CA ALA A 230 -14.59 -12.04 -13.93
C ALA A 230 -15.49 -11.32 -12.91
N LYS A 231 -15.06 -11.23 -11.64
CA LYS A 231 -15.77 -10.47 -10.60
C LYS A 231 -15.81 -8.97 -10.89
N ALA A 232 -14.71 -8.37 -11.35
CA ALA A 232 -14.72 -6.98 -11.80
C ALA A 232 -15.79 -6.74 -12.89
N LYS A 233 -15.87 -7.63 -13.88
CA LYS A 233 -16.89 -7.55 -14.93
C LYS A 233 -18.32 -7.74 -14.38
N GLU A 234 -18.53 -8.71 -13.49
CA GLU A 234 -19.84 -9.02 -12.87
C GLU A 234 -20.39 -7.79 -12.11
N TYR A 235 -19.54 -7.11 -11.35
CA TYR A 235 -19.90 -5.94 -10.56
C TYR A 235 -19.68 -4.59 -11.26
N ASN A 236 -19.37 -4.61 -12.58
CA ASN A 236 -19.07 -3.40 -13.37
C ASN A 236 -17.99 -2.52 -12.74
N LYS A 237 -16.89 -3.13 -12.28
CA LYS A 237 -15.75 -2.46 -11.64
C LYS A 237 -14.57 -2.34 -12.59
N LEU A 238 -13.77 -1.29 -12.41
CA LEU A 238 -12.47 -1.12 -13.08
C LEU A 238 -11.51 -2.24 -12.66
N ILE A 239 -10.54 -2.51 -13.51
CA ILE A 239 -9.43 -3.42 -13.20
C ILE A 239 -8.15 -2.60 -13.09
N THR A 240 -7.37 -2.82 -12.01
CA THR A 240 -6.01 -2.29 -11.88
C THR A 240 -4.98 -3.41 -11.82
N ALA A 241 -3.71 -3.01 -11.99
CA ALA A 241 -2.54 -3.85 -11.87
C ALA A 241 -1.48 -3.10 -11.07
N GLY A 242 -0.92 -3.74 -10.04
CA GLY A 242 0.14 -3.16 -9.26
C GLY A 242 1.13 -4.20 -8.77
N SER A 243 2.41 -3.82 -8.74
CA SER A 243 3.46 -4.70 -8.25
C SER A 243 3.57 -4.70 -6.73
N ASP A 244 2.98 -3.72 -6.08
CA ASP A 244 3.11 -3.52 -4.63
C ASP A 244 4.58 -3.47 -4.20
N PHE A 245 5.38 -2.77 -5.00
CA PHE A 245 6.83 -2.75 -4.86
C PHE A 245 7.26 -1.98 -3.61
N HIS A 246 8.00 -2.66 -2.73
CA HIS A 246 8.62 -2.09 -1.53
C HIS A 246 10.16 -2.05 -1.59
N GLY A 247 10.77 -2.64 -2.63
CA GLY A 247 12.23 -2.71 -2.76
C GLY A 247 12.89 -3.72 -1.81
N ILE A 248 12.12 -4.59 -1.17
CA ILE A 248 12.62 -5.69 -0.35
C ILE A 248 13.10 -6.78 -1.32
N THR A 249 14.34 -7.27 -1.18
CA THR A 249 14.93 -8.19 -2.13
C THR A 249 14.64 -9.66 -1.76
N THR A 250 15.50 -10.51 -1.55
CA THR A 250 15.49 -11.97 -1.52
C THR A 250 14.54 -12.70 -0.54
N SER A 251 13.92 -12.01 0.42
CA SER A 251 13.00 -12.63 1.42
C SER A 251 11.53 -12.26 1.25
N ASP A 252 11.24 -11.37 0.31
CA ASP A 252 9.89 -10.92 0.04
C ASP A 252 9.21 -11.84 -0.97
N THR A 253 8.21 -12.57 -0.50
CA THR A 253 7.40 -13.48 -1.33
C THR A 253 6.01 -12.93 -1.62
N SER A 254 5.67 -11.76 -1.09
CA SER A 254 4.33 -11.17 -1.16
C SER A 254 4.24 -10.02 -2.17
N HIS A 255 5.36 -9.33 -2.43
CA HIS A 255 5.40 -8.16 -3.30
C HIS A 255 6.19 -8.43 -4.58
N GLY A 256 5.95 -7.63 -5.62
CA GLY A 256 6.62 -7.75 -6.90
C GLY A 256 7.79 -6.79 -7.07
N VAL A 257 8.39 -6.84 -8.24
CA VAL A 257 9.35 -5.83 -8.70
C VAL A 257 8.64 -4.83 -9.60
N ILE A 258 9.11 -3.61 -9.67
CA ILE A 258 8.56 -2.53 -10.51
C ILE A 258 8.30 -3.04 -11.93
N GLY A 259 7.05 -2.90 -12.38
CA GLY A 259 6.61 -3.29 -13.72
C GLY A 259 6.59 -4.80 -13.98
N SER A 260 6.52 -5.64 -12.93
CA SER A 260 6.37 -7.10 -13.06
C SER A 260 4.95 -7.52 -13.47
N VAL A 261 3.97 -6.67 -13.24
CA VAL A 261 2.57 -6.86 -13.61
C VAL A 261 2.04 -5.64 -14.34
N PHE A 262 1.13 -5.83 -15.28
CA PHE A 262 0.55 -4.75 -16.07
C PHE A 262 -0.81 -5.11 -16.63
N LEU A 263 -1.60 -4.08 -16.94
CA LEU A 263 -2.87 -4.17 -17.63
C LEU A 263 -2.66 -4.48 -19.12
N SER A 264 -3.63 -5.13 -19.75
CA SER A 264 -3.71 -5.13 -21.22
C SER A 264 -3.95 -3.70 -21.72
N HIS A 265 -3.63 -3.44 -22.99
CA HIS A 265 -3.76 -2.11 -23.59
C HIS A 265 -5.18 -1.53 -23.46
N ASN A 266 -6.20 -2.36 -23.64
CA ASN A 266 -7.60 -1.94 -23.49
C ASN A 266 -7.96 -1.64 -22.00
N GLU A 267 -7.54 -2.47 -21.06
CA GLU A 267 -7.77 -2.24 -19.62
C GLU A 267 -7.07 -0.97 -19.15
N LEU A 268 -5.84 -0.72 -19.62
CA LEU A 268 -5.09 0.50 -19.34
C LEU A 268 -5.81 1.74 -19.85
N ALA A 269 -6.30 1.71 -21.10
CA ALA A 269 -7.06 2.82 -21.68
C ALA A 269 -8.34 3.12 -20.88
N ILE A 270 -9.08 2.07 -20.47
CA ILE A 270 -10.29 2.23 -19.63
C ILE A 270 -9.95 2.88 -18.28
N PHE A 271 -8.89 2.41 -17.60
CA PHE A 271 -8.47 2.97 -16.32
C PHE A 271 -8.02 4.43 -16.44
N VAL A 272 -7.20 4.75 -17.44
CA VAL A 272 -6.74 6.12 -17.68
C VAL A 272 -7.90 7.06 -18.01
N ASN A 273 -8.87 6.64 -18.83
CA ASN A 273 -10.06 7.43 -19.12
C ASN A 273 -10.91 7.71 -17.87
N ALA A 274 -11.01 6.73 -16.96
CA ALA A 274 -11.72 6.92 -15.70
C ALA A 274 -11.02 7.90 -14.75
N LEU A 275 -9.68 8.04 -14.82
CA LEU A 275 -8.92 9.05 -14.09
C LEU A 275 -9.13 10.47 -14.66
N GLU A 276 -9.43 10.59 -15.95
CA GLU A 276 -9.57 11.85 -16.67
C GLU A 276 -11.03 12.35 -16.75
N SER A 277 -11.99 11.51 -16.38
CA SER A 277 -13.41 11.83 -16.30
C SER A 277 -13.80 12.41 -14.94
#